data_9fa3a87cd0cd9b8712d9304603c04470
#
_entry.id   9fa3a87cd0cd9b8712d9304603c04470
#
_cell.length_a   1.000
_cell.length_b   1.000
_cell.length_c   1.000
_cell.angle_alpha   90.00
_cell.angle_beta   90.00
_cell.angle_gamma   90.00
#
_symmetry.space_group_name_H-M   'P 1'
#
loop_
_entity.id
_entity.type
_entity.pdbx_description
1 polymer ?
#
loop_
_entity_poly.entity_id
_entity_poly.type
_entity_poly.pdbx_seq_one_letter_code
_entity_poly.pdbx_strand_id
1 'polypeptide(L)'
;VYYFYAALKLGAPNKKVSFSVPTGNFGDIYAGYLARRMGLPIDRLIVATNKNDILHRFISRNEYSTTELSKTFSPSMDILVSSNFERYLYDLLGKDSPALCKFMDRFGKETLSVSAEQWAQMKSCFDSSSVDDATTCQLINELFTKNSILVDPHTAVGVKSGRDCSENTTTPIVTLATAHPAKFSDAISAAGLKEPNLPEHLGDLFDREERYSVLPNSLSSVTEFIQKHS
;
A
#
# COMPACT_ATOMS: atom_id res chain seq x y z
N VAL A 1 -11.91 -5.05 8.75
CA VAL A 1 -12.56 -6.37 8.91
C VAL A 1 -11.60 -7.50 8.52
N TYR A 2 -10.98 -7.49 7.34
CA TYR A 2 -10.13 -8.59 6.86
C TYR A 2 -8.84 -8.82 7.68
N TYR A 3 -8.27 -7.79 8.34
CA TYR A 3 -7.18 -7.99 9.31
C TYR A 3 -7.61 -8.90 10.46
N PHE A 4 -8.80 -8.67 11.04
CA PHE A 4 -9.37 -9.53 12.08
C PHE A 4 -9.64 -10.93 11.54
N TYR A 5 -10.27 -11.01 10.36
CA TYR A 5 -10.57 -12.31 9.75
C TYR A 5 -9.32 -13.15 9.54
N ALA A 6 -8.29 -12.59 8.92
CA ALA A 6 -7.05 -13.31 8.66
C ALA A 6 -6.32 -13.71 9.95
N ALA A 7 -6.20 -12.78 10.90
CA ALA A 7 -5.55 -13.05 12.18
C ALA A 7 -6.26 -14.13 12.98
N LEU A 8 -7.60 -14.09 13.06
CA LEU A 8 -8.40 -15.12 13.76
C LEU A 8 -8.23 -16.50 13.11
N LYS A 9 -8.18 -16.58 11.78
CA LYS A 9 -7.92 -17.83 11.04
C LYS A 9 -6.53 -18.41 11.34
N LEU A 10 -5.57 -17.58 11.70
CA LEU A 10 -4.19 -17.97 12.04
C LEU A 10 -3.98 -18.19 13.55
N GLY A 11 -5.02 -18.05 14.36
CA GLY A 11 -5.00 -18.39 15.79
C GLY A 11 -4.94 -17.20 16.75
N ALA A 12 -5.22 -15.97 16.29
CA ALA A 12 -5.45 -14.87 17.22
C ALA A 12 -6.68 -15.17 18.12
N PRO A 13 -6.71 -14.67 19.35
CA PRO A 13 -5.76 -13.78 20.01
C PRO A 13 -4.50 -14.45 20.56
N ASN A 14 -4.41 -15.78 20.54
CA ASN A 14 -3.33 -16.55 21.17
C ASN A 14 -2.02 -16.55 20.36
N LYS A 15 -2.08 -16.16 19.09
CA LYS A 15 -0.92 -16.05 18.22
C LYS A 15 -0.84 -14.65 17.61
N LYS A 16 0.38 -14.13 17.53
CA LYS A 16 0.65 -12.89 16.80
C LYS A 16 0.68 -13.16 15.30
N VAL A 17 0.33 -12.14 14.51
CA VAL A 17 0.37 -12.15 13.06
C VAL A 17 0.95 -10.83 12.57
N SER A 18 1.81 -10.87 11.58
CA SER A 18 2.28 -9.67 10.85
C SER A 18 1.55 -9.53 9.53
N PHE A 19 1.46 -8.31 9.03
CA PHE A 19 0.84 -8.04 7.73
C PHE A 19 1.79 -7.25 6.83
N SER A 20 1.99 -7.74 5.61
CA SER A 20 2.67 -7.00 4.55
C SER A 20 1.62 -6.41 3.61
N VAL A 21 1.66 -5.09 3.47
CA VAL A 21 0.59 -4.33 2.82
C VAL A 21 1.16 -3.49 1.68
N PRO A 22 0.77 -3.78 0.41
CA PRO A 22 1.06 -2.90 -0.71
C PRO A 22 0.56 -1.50 -0.41
N THR A 23 1.46 -0.53 -0.31
CA THR A 23 1.13 0.76 0.28
C THR A 23 1.52 1.91 -0.63
N GLY A 24 0.51 2.63 -1.12
CA GLY A 24 0.63 3.96 -1.69
C GLY A 24 0.10 5.00 -0.71
N ASN A 25 -1.21 5.17 -0.68
CA ASN A 25 -1.91 6.19 0.12
C ASN A 25 -2.03 5.90 1.63
N PHE A 26 -1.43 4.85 2.13
CA PHE A 26 -1.45 4.46 3.54
C PHE A 26 -2.84 4.08 4.11
N GLY A 27 -3.89 4.10 3.32
CA GLY A 27 -5.26 3.88 3.81
C GLY A 27 -5.47 2.47 4.34
N ASP A 28 -5.02 1.46 3.61
CA ASP A 28 -5.16 0.06 3.98
C ASP A 28 -4.33 -0.27 5.23
N ILE A 29 -3.05 0.03 5.23
CA ILE A 29 -2.18 -0.27 6.38
C ILE A 29 -2.57 0.54 7.64
N TYR A 30 -3.17 1.72 7.47
CA TYR A 30 -3.73 2.48 8.58
C TYR A 30 -4.92 1.76 9.23
N ALA A 31 -5.74 1.05 8.43
CA ALA A 31 -6.78 0.18 8.99
C ALA A 31 -6.19 -0.99 9.81
N GLY A 32 -5.04 -1.53 9.39
CA GLY A 32 -4.26 -2.49 10.19
C GLY A 32 -3.73 -1.88 11.49
N TYR A 33 -3.24 -0.65 11.44
CA TYR A 33 -2.82 0.10 12.63
C TYR A 33 -3.98 0.29 13.61
N LEU A 34 -5.16 0.66 13.12
CA LEU A 34 -6.34 0.77 13.96
C LEU A 34 -6.76 -0.58 14.56
N ALA A 35 -6.70 -1.66 13.77
CA ALA A 35 -6.98 -3.02 14.27
C ALA A 35 -6.04 -3.41 15.41
N ARG A 36 -4.73 -3.09 15.30
CA ARG A 36 -3.76 -3.28 16.38
C ARG A 36 -4.13 -2.47 17.62
N ARG A 37 -4.53 -1.22 17.44
CA ARG A 37 -4.98 -0.36 18.56
C ARG A 37 -6.28 -0.84 19.22
N MET A 38 -7.11 -1.56 18.48
CA MET A 38 -8.31 -2.22 19.01
C MET A 38 -7.98 -3.53 19.76
N GLY A 39 -6.71 -3.94 19.83
CA GLY A 39 -6.27 -5.11 20.57
C GLY A 39 -6.00 -6.36 19.72
N LEU A 40 -6.10 -6.27 18.37
CA LEU A 40 -5.67 -7.38 17.53
C LEU A 40 -4.15 -7.61 17.69
N PRO A 41 -3.68 -8.83 17.97
CA PRO A 41 -2.27 -9.10 18.25
C PRO A 41 -1.43 -9.06 16.97
N ILE A 42 -1.34 -7.89 16.36
CA ILE A 42 -0.47 -7.63 15.23
C ILE A 42 0.95 -7.37 15.74
N ASP A 43 1.89 -8.19 15.29
CA ASP A 43 3.29 -8.01 15.63
C ASP A 43 3.90 -6.86 14.84
N ARG A 44 3.86 -6.92 13.50
CA ARG A 44 4.39 -5.92 12.59
C ARG A 44 3.41 -5.61 11.47
N LEU A 45 3.42 -4.36 11.04
CA LEU A 45 2.81 -3.87 9.82
C LEU A 45 3.93 -3.48 8.86
N ILE A 46 4.05 -4.19 7.75
CA ILE A 46 5.12 -3.99 6.78
C ILE A 46 4.58 -3.11 5.65
N VAL A 47 5.11 -1.89 5.59
CA VAL A 47 4.83 -0.93 4.50
C VAL A 47 5.63 -1.37 3.27
N ALA A 48 4.95 -1.97 2.30
CA ALA A 48 5.53 -2.40 1.05
C ALA A 48 5.35 -1.30 0.00
N THR A 49 6.44 -0.70 -0.48
CA THR A 49 6.42 0.34 -1.51
C THR A 49 7.08 -0.16 -2.80
N ASN A 50 6.72 0.46 -3.93
CA ASN A 50 7.51 0.34 -5.14
C ASN A 50 8.64 1.37 -5.14
N LYS A 51 9.20 1.71 -6.30
CA LYS A 51 10.27 2.71 -6.45
C LYS A 51 9.88 4.11 -5.96
N ASN A 52 8.58 4.40 -5.84
CA ASN A 52 8.06 5.61 -5.22
C ASN A 52 7.98 5.40 -3.70
N ASP A 53 9.08 5.60 -3.02
CA ASP A 53 9.42 5.01 -1.72
C ASP A 53 9.35 6.00 -0.54
N ILE A 54 8.59 7.09 -0.66
CA ILE A 54 8.50 8.14 0.38
C ILE A 54 8.24 7.59 1.79
N LEU A 55 7.33 6.61 1.91
CA LEU A 55 7.01 5.98 3.20
C LEU A 55 8.15 5.08 3.69
N HIS A 56 8.78 4.32 2.79
CA HIS A 56 9.94 3.50 3.14
C HIS A 56 11.10 4.36 3.64
N ARG A 57 11.43 5.48 2.97
CA ARG A 57 12.48 6.41 3.42
C ARG A 57 12.15 7.00 4.79
N PHE A 58 10.90 7.36 5.03
CA PHE A 58 10.51 7.88 6.34
C PHE A 58 10.66 6.84 7.45
N ILE A 59 10.20 5.61 7.24
CA ILE A 59 10.30 4.54 8.23
C ILE A 59 11.75 4.13 8.46
N SER A 60 12.54 3.95 7.39
CA SER A 60 13.90 3.43 7.47
C SER A 60 14.95 4.47 7.86
N ARG A 61 14.74 5.76 7.48
CA ARG A 61 15.76 6.82 7.60
C ARG A 61 15.27 8.09 8.29
N ASN A 62 14.00 8.16 8.67
CA ASN A 62 13.36 9.38 9.19
C ASN A 62 13.41 10.56 8.19
N GLU A 63 13.23 10.27 6.90
CA GLU A 63 13.29 11.23 5.80
C GLU A 63 11.97 11.27 5.04
N TYR A 64 11.14 12.30 5.28
CA TYR A 64 9.87 12.49 4.58
C TYR A 64 10.00 13.65 3.60
N SER A 65 10.22 13.32 2.32
CA SER A 65 10.41 14.29 1.25
C SER A 65 9.93 13.73 -0.09
N THR A 66 9.45 14.59 -0.96
CA THR A 66 9.08 14.24 -2.33
C THR A 66 10.32 13.98 -3.18
N THR A 67 10.16 13.13 -4.20
CA THR A 67 11.13 12.84 -5.26
C THR A 67 10.47 13.01 -6.61
N GLU A 68 11.15 12.70 -7.70
CA GLU A 68 10.52 12.56 -9.00
C GLU A 68 9.66 11.28 -9.05
N LEU A 69 8.49 11.38 -9.68
CA LEU A 69 7.59 10.25 -9.88
C LEU A 69 8.18 9.26 -10.88
N SER A 70 8.32 8.02 -10.47
CA SER A 70 8.67 6.90 -11.35
C SER A 70 7.41 6.13 -11.73
N LYS A 71 7.14 5.98 -13.03
CA LYS A 71 6.09 5.07 -13.51
C LYS A 71 6.57 3.63 -13.33
N THR A 72 5.72 2.79 -12.75
CA THR A 72 6.02 1.39 -12.46
C THR A 72 4.89 0.45 -12.92
N PHE A 73 5.12 -0.86 -12.85
CA PHE A 73 4.09 -1.88 -13.08
C PHE A 73 3.04 -1.96 -11.97
N SER A 74 3.25 -1.29 -10.83
CA SER A 74 2.28 -1.19 -9.73
C SER A 74 1.71 0.24 -9.61
N PRO A 75 0.95 0.74 -10.61
CA PRO A 75 0.63 2.16 -10.76
C PRO A 75 -0.21 2.73 -9.63
N SER A 76 -0.98 1.92 -8.90
CA SER A 76 -1.72 2.40 -7.72
C SER A 76 -0.82 2.83 -6.55
N MET A 77 0.47 2.48 -6.63
CA MET A 77 1.51 2.87 -5.66
C MET A 77 2.42 3.98 -6.22
N ASP A 78 2.19 4.45 -7.46
CA ASP A 78 2.94 5.55 -8.09
C ASP A 78 2.46 6.89 -7.55
N ILE A 79 2.81 7.18 -6.33
CA ILE A 79 2.43 8.40 -5.62
C ILE A 79 3.62 9.04 -4.92
N LEU A 80 3.58 10.37 -4.80
CA LEU A 80 4.58 11.18 -4.10
C LEU A 80 4.06 11.72 -2.76
N VAL A 81 2.74 11.71 -2.57
CA VAL A 81 2.07 12.20 -1.37
C VAL A 81 1.12 11.11 -0.87
N SER A 82 1.42 10.56 0.31
CA SER A 82 0.60 9.54 0.94
C SER A 82 -0.52 10.18 1.76
N SER A 83 -1.69 10.39 1.15
CA SER A 83 -2.76 11.23 1.69
C SER A 83 -3.33 10.79 3.05
N ASN A 84 -3.36 9.48 3.33
CA ASN A 84 -3.85 9.00 4.63
C ASN A 84 -2.73 8.88 5.68
N PHE A 85 -1.47 9.12 5.31
CA PHE A 85 -0.37 9.08 6.26
C PHE A 85 -0.47 10.19 7.31
N GLU A 86 -1.07 11.32 6.96
CA GLU A 86 -1.35 12.42 7.89
C GLU A 86 -2.18 11.98 9.10
N ARG A 87 -3.05 10.99 8.95
CA ARG A 87 -3.82 10.43 10.07
C ARG A 87 -2.92 9.76 11.10
N TYR A 88 -1.90 9.04 10.62
CA TYR A 88 -0.90 8.43 11.50
C TYR A 88 0.04 9.49 12.09
N LEU A 89 0.48 10.48 11.29
CA LEU A 89 1.27 11.60 11.79
C LEU A 89 0.55 12.36 12.91
N TYR A 90 -0.76 12.56 12.78
CA TYR A 90 -1.55 13.17 13.84
C TYR A 90 -1.46 12.39 15.16
N ASP A 91 -1.59 11.06 15.10
CA ASP A 91 -1.42 10.20 16.28
C ASP A 91 0.03 10.26 16.82
N LEU A 92 1.03 10.21 15.92
CA LEU A 92 2.45 10.23 16.27
C LEU A 92 2.88 11.55 16.92
N LEU A 93 2.27 12.66 16.48
CA LEU A 93 2.48 14.01 17.04
C LEU A 93 1.62 14.27 18.29
N GLY A 94 1.07 13.24 18.92
CA GLY A 94 0.30 13.38 20.16
C GLY A 94 -1.09 13.97 19.98
N LYS A 95 -1.67 13.89 18.79
CA LYS A 95 -2.97 14.48 18.40
C LYS A 95 -2.99 16.01 18.45
N ASP A 96 -1.84 16.63 18.24
CA ASP A 96 -1.66 18.07 18.19
C ASP A 96 -1.88 18.57 16.75
N SER A 97 -3.05 19.15 16.47
CA SER A 97 -3.38 19.70 15.15
C SER A 97 -2.46 20.83 14.71
N PRO A 98 -2.12 21.82 15.56
CA PRO A 98 -1.12 22.84 15.23
C PRO A 98 0.25 22.26 14.84
N ALA A 99 0.72 21.25 15.57
CA ALA A 99 1.99 20.57 15.23
C ALA A 99 1.91 19.87 13.88
N LEU A 100 0.81 19.17 13.58
CA LEU A 100 0.59 18.54 12.27
C LEU A 100 0.55 19.59 11.15
N CYS A 101 -0.22 20.65 11.29
CA CYS A 101 -0.28 21.72 10.29
C CYS A 101 1.12 22.30 10.03
N LYS A 102 1.86 22.65 11.09
CA LYS A 102 3.23 23.15 10.97
C LYS A 102 4.18 22.14 10.29
N PHE A 103 4.01 20.85 10.54
CA PHE A 103 4.77 19.81 9.87
C PHE A 103 4.43 19.77 8.37
N MET A 104 3.15 19.76 8.01
CA MET A 104 2.70 19.66 6.63
C MET A 104 2.93 20.93 5.80
N ASP A 105 2.89 22.12 6.41
CA ASP A 105 3.23 23.40 5.73
C ASP A 105 4.67 23.45 5.19
N ARG A 106 5.55 22.63 5.75
CA ARG A 106 6.95 22.50 5.32
C ARG A 106 7.13 21.40 4.28
N PHE A 107 6.15 20.49 4.14
CA PHE A 107 6.21 19.40 3.19
C PHE A 107 6.34 19.90 1.75
N GLY A 108 7.22 19.27 0.98
CA GLY A 108 7.54 19.69 -0.39
C GLY A 108 8.53 20.86 -0.50
N LYS A 109 8.91 21.50 0.62
CA LYS A 109 9.88 22.58 0.67
C LYS A 109 11.24 22.12 1.24
N GLU A 110 11.20 21.13 2.10
CA GLU A 110 12.38 20.55 2.76
C GLU A 110 12.15 19.08 3.11
N THR A 111 13.21 18.38 3.45
CA THR A 111 13.11 17.04 4.02
C THR A 111 12.66 17.14 5.48
N LEU A 112 11.55 16.48 5.79
CA LEU A 112 10.99 16.47 7.13
C LEU A 112 11.42 15.23 7.90
N SER A 113 11.54 15.40 9.22
CA SER A 113 11.81 14.33 10.18
C SER A 113 11.00 14.53 11.45
N VAL A 114 10.81 13.46 12.22
CA VAL A 114 10.22 13.51 13.56
C VAL A 114 11.33 13.30 14.61
N SER A 115 11.01 13.50 15.89
CA SER A 115 11.98 13.26 16.97
C SER A 115 12.45 11.80 17.01
N ALA A 116 13.60 11.54 17.62
CA ALA A 116 14.12 10.20 17.78
C ALA A 116 13.14 9.27 18.52
N GLU A 117 12.43 9.79 19.51
CA GLU A 117 11.42 9.04 20.28
C GLU A 117 10.21 8.71 19.41
N GLN A 118 9.69 9.67 18.65
CA GLN A 118 8.57 9.46 17.71
C GLN A 118 8.95 8.46 16.62
N TRP A 119 10.17 8.55 16.10
CA TRP A 119 10.66 7.59 15.10
C TRP A 119 10.80 6.18 15.68
N ALA A 120 11.33 6.05 16.89
CA ALA A 120 11.40 4.77 17.61
C ALA A 120 10.00 4.19 17.87
N GLN A 121 9.03 5.03 18.25
CA GLN A 121 7.63 4.65 18.42
C GLN A 121 7.05 4.12 17.08
N MET A 122 7.26 4.81 15.97
CA MET A 122 6.82 4.35 14.64
C MET A 122 7.45 2.99 14.30
N LYS A 123 8.76 2.85 14.47
CA LYS A 123 9.50 1.60 14.23
C LYS A 123 9.11 0.44 15.13
N SER A 124 8.45 0.68 16.26
CA SER A 124 7.87 -0.38 17.11
C SER A 124 6.62 -1.03 16.49
N CYS A 125 6.03 -0.40 15.50
CA CYS A 125 4.81 -0.87 14.82
C CYS A 125 5.05 -1.24 13.37
N PHE A 126 5.87 -0.45 12.65
CA PHE A 126 6.06 -0.57 11.22
C PHE A 126 7.47 -1.02 10.87
N ASP A 127 7.54 -1.94 9.90
CA ASP A 127 8.71 -2.20 9.06
C ASP A 127 8.41 -1.74 7.63
N SER A 128 9.41 -1.72 6.76
CA SER A 128 9.19 -1.32 5.37
C SER A 128 10.26 -1.87 4.43
N SER A 129 9.87 -2.07 3.18
CA SER A 129 10.77 -2.40 2.08
C SER A 129 10.32 -1.69 0.81
N SER A 130 11.25 -1.41 -0.09
CA SER A 130 11.00 -0.85 -1.42
C SER A 130 11.45 -1.86 -2.47
N VAL A 131 10.58 -2.13 -3.47
CA VAL A 131 10.79 -3.16 -4.49
C VAL A 131 10.70 -2.54 -5.87
N ASP A 132 11.69 -2.79 -6.71
CA ASP A 132 11.70 -2.34 -8.11
C ASP A 132 10.91 -3.27 -9.05
N ASP A 133 10.68 -2.81 -10.28
CA ASP A 133 9.93 -3.55 -11.28
C ASP A 133 10.60 -4.86 -11.70
N ALA A 134 11.93 -4.89 -11.78
CA ALA A 134 12.66 -6.11 -12.16
C ALA A 134 12.44 -7.22 -11.13
N THR A 135 12.59 -6.88 -9.85
CA THR A 135 12.34 -7.78 -8.73
C THR A 135 10.86 -8.19 -8.66
N THR A 136 9.95 -7.25 -8.93
CA THR A 136 8.50 -7.50 -8.98
C THR A 136 8.16 -8.54 -10.05
N CYS A 137 8.62 -8.35 -11.28
CA CYS A 137 8.38 -9.29 -12.39
C CYS A 137 9.02 -10.67 -12.11
N GLN A 138 10.24 -10.70 -11.59
CA GLN A 138 10.91 -11.93 -11.19
C GLN A 138 10.09 -12.71 -10.16
N LEU A 139 9.53 -12.03 -9.16
CA LEU A 139 8.74 -12.66 -8.12
C LEU A 139 7.38 -13.18 -8.65
N ILE A 140 6.71 -12.43 -9.54
CA ILE A 140 5.49 -12.90 -10.20
C ILE A 140 5.76 -14.21 -10.93
N ASN A 141 6.83 -14.28 -11.72
CA ASN A 141 7.25 -15.50 -12.43
C ASN A 141 7.56 -16.64 -11.45
N GLU A 142 8.32 -16.36 -10.39
CA GLU A 142 8.69 -17.35 -9.37
C GLU A 142 7.44 -17.96 -8.69
N LEU A 143 6.51 -17.13 -8.23
CA LEU A 143 5.29 -17.59 -7.56
C LEU A 143 4.43 -18.46 -8.49
N PHE A 144 4.33 -18.07 -9.74
CA PHE A 144 3.58 -18.85 -10.73
C PHE A 144 4.26 -20.20 -11.02
N THR A 145 5.56 -20.19 -11.32
CA THR A 145 6.28 -21.40 -11.73
C THR A 145 6.46 -22.41 -10.59
N LYS A 146 6.72 -21.94 -9.36
CA LYS A 146 6.95 -22.82 -8.22
C LYS A 146 5.67 -23.23 -7.47
N ASN A 147 4.67 -22.36 -7.43
CA ASN A 147 3.51 -22.52 -6.57
C ASN A 147 2.18 -22.52 -7.33
N SER A 148 2.17 -22.27 -8.65
CA SER A 148 0.97 -22.08 -9.47
C SER A 148 0.08 -20.93 -8.97
N ILE A 149 0.69 -19.91 -8.34
CA ILE A 149 0.01 -18.73 -7.81
C ILE A 149 0.36 -17.54 -8.69
N LEU A 150 -0.61 -17.02 -9.43
CA LEU A 150 -0.47 -15.80 -10.19
C LEU A 150 -0.96 -14.61 -9.34
N VAL A 151 -0.09 -13.64 -9.14
CA VAL A 151 -0.39 -12.41 -8.38
C VAL A 151 -0.22 -11.18 -9.27
N ASP A 152 -0.91 -10.10 -8.91
CA ASP A 152 -0.70 -8.79 -9.50
C ASP A 152 0.59 -8.13 -8.98
N PRO A 153 1.12 -7.09 -9.66
CA PRO A 153 2.39 -6.49 -9.29
C PRO A 153 2.39 -5.84 -7.89
N HIS A 154 1.25 -5.32 -7.43
CA HIS A 154 1.16 -4.75 -6.07
C HIS A 154 1.30 -5.86 -5.02
N THR A 155 0.58 -6.96 -5.21
CA THR A 155 0.70 -8.14 -4.33
C THR A 155 2.12 -8.70 -4.35
N ALA A 156 2.79 -8.73 -5.51
CA ALA A 156 4.18 -9.17 -5.60
C ALA A 156 5.13 -8.26 -4.78
N VAL A 157 4.97 -6.94 -4.85
CA VAL A 157 5.70 -6.00 -3.99
C VAL A 157 5.45 -6.32 -2.51
N GLY A 158 4.19 -6.60 -2.13
CA GLY A 158 3.85 -7.00 -0.76
C GLY A 158 4.52 -8.30 -0.33
N VAL A 159 4.53 -9.34 -1.18
CA VAL A 159 5.17 -10.63 -0.87
C VAL A 159 6.68 -10.46 -0.71
N LYS A 160 7.34 -9.72 -1.60
CA LYS A 160 8.78 -9.45 -1.50
C LYS A 160 9.11 -8.72 -0.20
N SER A 161 8.38 -7.65 0.09
CA SER A 161 8.58 -6.87 1.32
C SER A 161 8.36 -7.71 2.59
N GLY A 162 7.34 -8.59 2.57
CA GLY A 162 7.13 -9.55 3.66
C GLY A 162 8.32 -10.49 3.85
N ARG A 163 8.90 -11.01 2.76
CA ARG A 163 10.09 -11.87 2.81
C ARG A 163 11.31 -11.12 3.33
N ASP A 164 11.54 -9.88 2.88
CA ASP A 164 12.68 -9.06 3.32
C ASP A 164 12.63 -8.78 4.83
N CYS A 165 11.44 -8.57 5.38
CA CYS A 165 11.24 -8.29 6.80
C CYS A 165 11.08 -9.55 7.67
N SER A 166 11.14 -10.76 7.08
CA SER A 166 10.90 -12.03 7.81
C SER A 166 12.15 -12.67 8.42
N GLU A 167 13.35 -12.17 8.11
CA GLU A 167 14.62 -12.87 8.40
C GLU A 167 14.84 -13.25 9.89
N ASN A 168 14.19 -12.57 10.82
CA ASN A 168 14.36 -12.77 12.26
C ASN A 168 13.04 -13.06 13.00
N THR A 169 12.01 -13.53 12.31
CA THR A 169 10.71 -13.80 12.95
C THR A 169 10.14 -15.16 12.57
N THR A 170 9.53 -15.82 13.56
CA THR A 170 8.69 -17.01 13.34
C THR A 170 7.20 -16.64 13.26
N THR A 171 6.88 -15.36 13.41
CA THR A 171 5.50 -14.86 13.30
C THR A 171 5.04 -14.96 11.84
N PRO A 172 3.88 -15.58 11.57
CA PRO A 172 3.36 -15.66 10.21
C PRO A 172 3.08 -14.26 9.66
N ILE A 173 3.45 -14.05 8.38
CA ILE A 173 3.20 -12.80 7.67
C ILE A 173 2.10 -13.05 6.63
N VAL A 174 1.02 -12.29 6.74
CA VAL A 174 -0.05 -12.25 5.74
C VAL A 174 0.22 -11.11 4.77
N THR A 175 0.39 -11.41 3.49
CA THR A 175 0.42 -10.38 2.45
C THR A 175 -1.00 -10.12 1.95
N LEU A 176 -1.39 -8.86 1.90
CA LEU A 176 -2.69 -8.49 1.35
C LEU A 176 -2.64 -8.52 -0.18
N ALA A 177 -3.52 -9.31 -0.79
CA ALA A 177 -3.71 -9.35 -2.24
C ALA A 177 -4.74 -8.27 -2.62
N THR A 178 -4.27 -7.18 -3.22
CA THR A 178 -5.06 -5.95 -3.38
C THR A 178 -5.72 -5.82 -4.74
N ALA A 179 -5.34 -6.64 -5.73
CA ALA A 179 -5.91 -6.58 -7.06
C ALA A 179 -5.89 -7.94 -7.78
N HIS A 180 -6.70 -8.07 -8.83
CA HIS A 180 -6.64 -9.22 -9.73
C HIS A 180 -5.57 -9.02 -10.80
N PRO A 181 -4.74 -10.03 -11.13
CA PRO A 181 -3.64 -9.90 -12.09
C PRO A 181 -4.10 -9.50 -13.51
N ALA A 182 -5.30 -9.84 -13.93
CA ALA A 182 -5.86 -9.43 -15.23
C ALA A 182 -6.00 -7.90 -15.42
N LYS A 183 -5.90 -7.11 -14.35
CA LYS A 183 -5.86 -5.63 -14.44
C LYS A 183 -4.50 -5.09 -14.88
N PHE A 184 -3.46 -5.90 -14.87
CA PHE A 184 -2.06 -5.47 -15.06
C PHE A 184 -1.34 -6.42 -16.03
N SER A 185 -1.92 -6.60 -17.22
CA SER A 185 -1.41 -7.49 -18.26
C SER A 185 0.04 -7.19 -18.64
N ASP A 186 0.41 -5.90 -18.68
CA ASP A 186 1.79 -5.48 -18.99
C ASP A 186 2.81 -6.05 -18.01
N ALA A 187 2.49 -6.03 -16.71
CA ALA A 187 3.35 -6.62 -15.67
C ALA A 187 3.48 -8.14 -15.81
N ILE A 188 2.38 -8.81 -16.14
CA ILE A 188 2.35 -10.27 -16.34
C ILE A 188 3.15 -10.66 -17.59
N SER A 189 3.00 -9.92 -18.68
CA SER A 189 3.77 -10.11 -19.90
C SER A 189 5.26 -9.82 -19.68
N ALA A 190 5.61 -8.76 -18.95
CA ALA A 190 6.98 -8.45 -18.56
C ALA A 190 7.61 -9.51 -17.65
N ALA A 191 6.80 -10.22 -16.85
CA ALA A 191 7.21 -11.38 -16.08
C ALA A 191 7.42 -12.64 -16.93
N GLY A 192 7.19 -12.60 -18.26
CA GLY A 192 7.33 -13.73 -19.18
C GLY A 192 6.19 -14.74 -19.08
N LEU A 193 5.03 -14.33 -18.59
CA LEU A 193 3.87 -15.18 -18.42
C LEU A 193 2.76 -14.80 -19.41
N LYS A 194 1.85 -15.76 -19.65
CA LYS A 194 0.66 -15.51 -20.45
C LYS A 194 -0.33 -14.67 -19.63
N GLU A 195 -0.97 -13.72 -20.29
CA GLU A 195 -2.02 -12.91 -19.72
C GLU A 195 -3.16 -13.78 -19.15
N PRO A 196 -3.61 -13.50 -17.93
CA PRO A 196 -4.72 -14.24 -17.33
C PRO A 196 -6.06 -13.82 -17.94
N ASN A 197 -6.98 -14.75 -17.99
CA ASN A 197 -8.35 -14.44 -18.37
C ASN A 197 -9.01 -13.52 -17.32
N LEU A 198 -9.99 -12.74 -17.76
CA LEU A 198 -10.88 -12.03 -16.82
C LEU A 198 -11.63 -13.06 -15.95
N PRO A 199 -12.03 -12.68 -14.73
CA PRO A 199 -12.98 -13.47 -13.94
C PRO A 199 -14.26 -13.76 -14.75
N GLU A 200 -14.86 -14.95 -14.60
CA GLU A 200 -16.04 -15.36 -15.41
C GLU A 200 -17.17 -14.32 -15.40
N HIS A 201 -17.46 -13.74 -14.24
CA HIS A 201 -18.50 -12.71 -14.08
C HIS A 201 -18.17 -11.34 -14.73
N LEU A 202 -16.95 -11.18 -15.24
CA LEU A 202 -16.45 -10.01 -15.96
C LEU A 202 -15.98 -10.37 -17.38
N GLY A 203 -16.31 -11.55 -17.89
CA GLY A 203 -15.84 -12.03 -19.19
C GLY A 203 -16.23 -11.13 -20.37
N ASP A 204 -17.33 -10.41 -20.24
CA ASP A 204 -17.85 -9.44 -21.21
C ASP A 204 -17.45 -7.97 -20.92
N LEU A 205 -16.52 -7.73 -19.99
CA LEU A 205 -16.20 -6.40 -19.51
C LEU A 205 -15.82 -5.44 -20.65
N PHE A 206 -15.04 -5.90 -21.61
CA PHE A 206 -14.58 -5.07 -22.73
C PHE A 206 -15.63 -4.89 -23.84
N ASP A 207 -16.70 -5.66 -23.81
CA ASP A 207 -17.83 -5.55 -24.75
C ASP A 207 -18.95 -4.65 -24.20
N ARG A 208 -18.86 -4.26 -22.91
CA ARG A 208 -19.84 -3.39 -22.26
C ARG A 208 -19.69 -1.95 -22.71
N GLU A 209 -20.82 -1.27 -22.91
CA GLU A 209 -20.83 0.15 -23.18
C GLU A 209 -20.30 0.95 -21.98
N GLU A 210 -19.31 1.80 -22.22
CA GLU A 210 -18.81 2.70 -21.17
C GLU A 210 -19.79 3.84 -20.90
N ARG A 211 -20.14 4.04 -19.63
CA ARG A 211 -21.04 5.11 -19.19
C ARG A 211 -20.28 6.14 -18.38
N TYR A 212 -19.88 7.19 -19.03
CA TYR A 212 -19.17 8.32 -18.40
C TYR A 212 -19.56 9.65 -19.02
N SER A 213 -19.29 10.74 -18.31
CA SER A 213 -19.42 12.11 -18.80
C SER A 213 -18.08 12.83 -18.69
N VAL A 214 -17.69 13.51 -19.74
CA VAL A 214 -16.49 14.35 -19.73
C VAL A 214 -16.85 15.73 -19.24
N LEU A 215 -16.20 16.19 -18.17
CA LEU A 215 -16.42 17.50 -17.59
C LEU A 215 -15.13 18.35 -17.69
N PRO A 216 -15.26 19.69 -17.79
CA PRO A 216 -14.13 20.58 -17.62
C PRO A 216 -13.47 20.38 -16.24
N ASN A 217 -12.13 20.53 -16.16
CA ASN A 217 -11.41 20.49 -14.87
C ASN A 217 -11.67 21.78 -14.06
N SER A 218 -12.88 21.88 -13.54
CA SER A 218 -13.37 23.05 -12.81
C SER A 218 -14.32 22.58 -11.70
N LEU A 219 -14.11 23.09 -10.50
CA LEU A 219 -14.94 22.76 -9.34
C LEU A 219 -16.41 23.12 -9.58
N SER A 220 -16.70 24.26 -10.20
CA SER A 220 -18.07 24.69 -10.52
C SER A 220 -18.77 23.69 -11.44
N SER A 221 -18.11 23.28 -12.52
CA SER A 221 -18.69 22.32 -13.49
C SER A 221 -18.99 20.97 -12.85
N VAL A 222 -18.11 20.48 -11.97
CA VAL A 222 -18.33 19.24 -11.24
C VAL A 222 -19.50 19.39 -10.23
N THR A 223 -19.55 20.51 -9.52
CA THR A 223 -20.62 20.79 -8.55
C THR A 223 -21.99 20.87 -9.25
N GLU A 224 -22.10 21.60 -10.36
CA GLU A 224 -23.33 21.69 -11.15
C GLU A 224 -23.77 20.35 -11.71
N PHE A 225 -22.82 19.53 -12.18
CA PHE A 225 -23.11 18.19 -12.67
C PHE A 225 -23.70 17.31 -11.55
N ILE A 226 -23.09 17.31 -10.36
CA ILE A 226 -23.60 16.55 -9.21
C ILE A 226 -25.01 17.02 -8.83
N GLN A 227 -25.21 18.33 -8.68
CA GLN A 227 -26.54 18.90 -8.33
C GLN A 227 -27.64 18.58 -9.33
N LYS A 228 -27.28 18.45 -10.61
CA LYS A 228 -28.23 18.14 -11.68
C LYS A 228 -28.61 16.65 -11.74
N HIS A 229 -27.76 15.74 -11.21
CA HIS A 229 -27.92 14.30 -11.33
C HIS A 229 -28.15 13.60 -9.98
N SER A 230 -28.19 14.33 -8.88
CA SER A 230 -28.60 13.86 -7.55
C SER A 230 -30.08 14.17 -7.29
#